data_bded6507bb92ecd30ce03b7f1ab7f97b
#
_entry.id   bded6507bb92ecd30ce03b7f1ab7f97b
#
_cell.length_a   1.000
_cell.length_b   1.000
_cell.length_c   1.000
_cell.angle_alpha   90.00
_cell.angle_beta   90.00
_cell.angle_gamma   90.00
#
_symmetry.space_group_name_H-M   'P 1'
#
loop_
_entity.id
_entity.type
_entity.pdbx_description
1 polymer ?
#
loop_
_entity_poly.entity_id
_entity_poly.type
_entity_poly.pdbx_seq_one_letter_code
_entity_poly.pdbx_strand_id
1 'polypeptide(L)'
;MLRVKEVYEKQIKQTRERPDGSEFVNFGKVFDSRDVLINKHYIVSVYLYEFNSEIEREKFETSFPEGTKFCTIVLDGNSFRRSEITVVGSYDKFCQRLQDEP
;
A
#
# COMPACT_ATOMS: atom_id res chain seq x y z
N MET A 1 -8.10 5.06 -17.81
CA MET A 1 -7.97 4.40 -16.48
C MET A 1 -6.51 4.18 -16.15
N LEU A 2 -6.16 4.40 -14.92
CA LEU A 2 -4.82 4.18 -14.39
C LEU A 2 -4.81 2.90 -13.56
N ARG A 3 -3.96 1.94 -13.92
CA ARG A 3 -3.78 0.73 -13.12
C ARG A 3 -2.70 0.99 -12.08
N VAL A 4 -3.02 0.75 -10.83
CA VAL A 4 -2.08 0.89 -9.72
C VAL A 4 -2.13 -0.34 -8.83
N LYS A 5 -1.08 -0.54 -8.04
CA LYS A 5 -1.07 -1.56 -6.99
C LYS A 5 -1.26 -0.87 -5.66
N GLU A 6 -2.47 -0.99 -5.13
CA GLU A 6 -2.80 -0.42 -3.82
C GLU A 6 -2.24 -1.28 -2.71
N VAL A 7 -1.57 -0.65 -1.76
CA VAL A 7 -1.06 -1.31 -0.55
C VAL A 7 -2.19 -1.37 0.47
N TYR A 8 -2.40 -2.55 1.04
CA TYR A 8 -3.40 -2.74 2.07
C TYR A 8 -2.86 -3.63 3.18
N GLU A 9 -3.46 -3.54 4.34
CA GLU A 9 -3.09 -4.35 5.49
C GLU A 9 -3.88 -5.65 5.47
N LYS A 10 -3.16 -6.76 5.53
CA LYS A 10 -3.73 -8.11 5.46
C LYS A 10 -3.50 -8.81 6.79
N GLN A 11 -4.55 -9.39 7.34
CA GLN A 11 -4.44 -10.22 8.53
C GLN A 11 -4.05 -11.64 8.13
N ILE A 12 -3.04 -12.18 8.79
CA ILE A 12 -2.60 -13.56 8.60
C ILE A 12 -2.76 -14.35 9.87
N LYS A 13 -3.06 -15.63 9.71
CA LYS A 13 -3.18 -16.59 10.80
C LYS A 13 -1.88 -17.39 10.87
N GLN A 14 -1.25 -17.40 12.04
CA GLN A 14 -0.02 -18.15 12.27
C GLN A 14 -0.25 -19.16 13.38
N THR A 15 0.21 -20.40 13.17
CA THR A 15 0.23 -21.42 14.21
C THR A 15 1.63 -21.45 14.79
N ARG A 16 1.72 -21.28 16.11
CA ARG A 16 2.98 -21.30 16.82
C ARG A 16 2.95 -22.39 17.90
N GLU A 17 4.12 -22.99 18.15
CA GLU A 17 4.29 -24.02 19.16
C GLU A 17 4.83 -23.40 20.44
N ARG A 18 4.21 -23.80 21.57
CA ARG A 18 4.70 -23.39 22.90
C ARG A 18 5.81 -24.35 23.35
N PRO A 19 6.63 -23.92 24.33
CA PRO A 19 7.68 -24.80 24.87
C PRO A 19 7.19 -26.13 25.44
N ASP A 20 5.92 -26.20 25.84
CA ASP A 20 5.30 -27.43 26.37
C ASP A 20 4.78 -28.36 25.27
N GLY A 21 4.98 -28.02 24.01
CA GLY A 21 4.54 -28.82 22.86
C GLY A 21 3.13 -28.53 22.39
N SER A 22 2.35 -27.70 23.10
CA SER A 22 1.02 -27.31 22.64
C SER A 22 1.09 -26.24 21.55
N GLU A 23 0.09 -26.22 20.68
CA GLU A 23 -0.01 -25.24 19.61
C GLU A 23 -1.00 -24.15 20.00
N PHE A 24 -0.75 -22.93 19.50
CA PHE A 24 -1.69 -21.83 19.62
C PHE A 24 -1.74 -21.05 18.32
N VAL A 25 -2.89 -20.41 18.10
CA VAL A 25 -3.11 -19.57 16.91
C VAL A 25 -2.81 -18.12 17.26
N ASN A 26 -1.98 -17.49 16.45
CA ASN A 26 -1.66 -16.09 16.57
C ASN A 26 -2.10 -15.39 15.29
N PHE A 27 -2.57 -14.15 15.41
CA PHE A 27 -2.93 -13.32 14.27
C PHE A 27 -1.92 -12.20 14.13
N GLY A 28 -1.32 -12.10 12.95
CA GLY A 28 -0.40 -11.03 12.62
C GLY A 28 -0.96 -10.18 11.49
N LYS A 29 -0.38 -9.03 11.29
CA LYS A 29 -0.72 -8.14 10.19
C LYS A 29 0.50 -7.95 9.32
N VAL A 30 0.31 -8.08 8.00
CA VAL A 30 1.32 -7.81 6.99
C VAL A 30 0.73 -6.89 5.94
N PHE A 31 1.59 -6.24 5.19
CA PHE A 31 1.14 -5.45 4.04
C PHE A 31 1.22 -6.29 2.78
N ASP A 32 0.29 -6.07 1.89
CA ASP A 32 0.23 -6.71 0.58
C ASP A 32 -0.29 -5.70 -0.42
N SER A 33 -0.28 -6.04 -1.68
CA SER A 33 -0.77 -5.14 -2.73
C SER A 33 -1.80 -5.85 -3.59
N ARG A 34 -2.70 -5.05 -4.15
CA ARG A 34 -3.73 -5.52 -5.07
C ARG A 34 -3.87 -4.56 -6.23
N ASP A 35 -4.24 -5.10 -7.39
CA ASP A 35 -4.46 -4.29 -8.58
C ASP A 35 -5.77 -3.51 -8.46
N VAL A 36 -5.71 -2.22 -8.74
CA VAL A 36 -6.87 -1.33 -8.74
C VAL A 36 -6.82 -0.46 -9.98
N LEU A 37 -7.97 -0.28 -10.62
CA LEU A 37 -8.12 0.68 -11.72
C LEU A 37 -8.75 1.95 -11.19
N ILE A 38 -8.10 3.08 -11.45
CA ILE A 38 -8.56 4.38 -10.99
C ILE A 38 -8.77 5.27 -12.20
N ASN A 39 -9.89 5.99 -12.23
CA ASN A 39 -10.09 7.04 -13.21
C ASN A 39 -9.20 8.22 -12.80
N LYS A 40 -8.21 8.54 -13.65
CA LYS A 40 -7.24 9.58 -13.32
C LYS A 40 -7.84 10.98 -13.18
N HIS A 41 -9.04 11.21 -13.70
CA HIS A 41 -9.74 12.48 -13.50
C HIS A 41 -10.16 12.71 -12.05
N TYR A 42 -10.20 11.66 -11.24
CA TYR A 42 -10.55 11.76 -9.82
C TYR A 42 -9.31 11.88 -8.92
N ILE A 43 -8.11 11.91 -9.51
CA ILE A 43 -6.88 12.11 -8.75
C ILE A 43 -6.69 13.60 -8.53
N VAL A 44 -6.65 14.00 -7.28
CA VAL A 44 -6.42 15.40 -6.89
C VAL A 44 -4.93 15.70 -6.83
N SER A 45 -4.16 14.79 -6.21
CA SER A 45 -2.72 15.01 -6.04
C SER A 45 -2.02 13.68 -5.75
N VAL A 46 -0.71 13.68 -5.94
CA VAL A 46 0.16 12.54 -5.64
C VAL A 46 1.32 13.05 -4.79
N TYR A 47 1.62 12.34 -3.72
CA TYR A 47 2.69 12.68 -2.80
C TYR A 47 3.64 11.51 -2.61
N LEU A 48 4.86 11.82 -2.24
CA LEU A 48 5.78 10.82 -1.70
C LEU A 48 5.17 10.24 -0.43
N TYR A 49 5.22 8.92 -0.28
CA TYR A 49 4.74 8.27 0.94
C TYR A 49 5.75 8.47 2.06
N GLU A 50 5.26 8.90 3.21
CA GLU A 50 6.04 9.06 4.43
C GLU A 50 5.58 8.04 5.47
N PHE A 51 6.54 7.31 6.04
CA PHE A 51 6.22 6.36 7.09
C PHE A 51 5.91 7.09 8.40
N ASN A 52 4.87 6.63 9.08
CA ASN A 52 4.45 7.22 10.35
C ASN A 52 5.38 6.84 11.51
N SER A 53 6.10 5.72 11.38
CA SER A 53 6.97 5.21 12.43
C SER A 53 8.00 4.25 11.85
N GLU A 54 9.04 3.96 12.62
CA GLU A 54 10.02 2.94 12.27
C GLU A 54 9.40 1.55 12.19
N ILE A 55 8.40 1.28 13.03
CA ILE A 55 7.68 -0.01 13.02
C ILE A 55 6.95 -0.20 11.69
N GLU A 56 6.28 0.82 11.20
CA GLU A 56 5.62 0.78 9.89
C GLU A 56 6.62 0.58 8.77
N ARG A 57 7.74 1.30 8.81
CA ARG A 57 8.82 1.15 7.82
C ARG A 57 9.33 -0.27 7.76
N GLU A 58 9.61 -0.88 8.91
CA GLU A 58 10.09 -2.26 8.99
C GLU A 58 9.08 -3.24 8.41
N LYS A 59 7.78 -3.04 8.68
CA LYS A 59 6.72 -3.88 8.13
C LYS A 59 6.66 -3.80 6.61
N PHE A 60 6.82 -2.60 6.06
CA PHE A 60 6.87 -2.39 4.61
C PHE A 60 8.10 -3.07 4.00
N GLU A 61 9.26 -2.90 4.61
CA GLU A 61 10.50 -3.52 4.13
C GLU A 61 10.45 -5.04 4.18
N THR A 62 9.77 -5.61 5.17
CA THR A 62 9.57 -7.05 5.29
C THR A 62 8.55 -7.59 4.29
N SER A 63 7.52 -6.81 3.99
CA SER A 63 6.41 -7.24 3.14
C SER A 63 6.69 -7.09 1.64
N PHE A 64 7.60 -6.21 1.25
CA PHE A 64 7.89 -5.91 -0.15
C PHE A 64 9.37 -6.07 -0.46
N PRO A 65 9.73 -6.31 -1.74
CA PRO A 65 11.12 -6.40 -2.14
C PRO A 65 11.91 -5.14 -1.81
N GLU A 66 13.20 -5.30 -1.57
CA GLU A 66 14.11 -4.18 -1.34
C GLU A 66 14.06 -3.20 -2.51
N GLY A 67 14.07 -1.91 -2.19
CA GLY A 67 14.03 -0.85 -3.20
C GLY A 67 12.64 -0.49 -3.69
N THR A 68 11.59 -1.15 -3.18
CA THR A 68 10.21 -0.80 -3.52
C THR A 68 9.90 0.63 -3.07
N LYS A 69 9.31 1.41 -3.96
CA LYS A 69 8.89 2.79 -3.70
C LYS A 69 7.39 2.84 -3.52
N PHE A 70 6.93 3.83 -2.78
CA PHE A 70 5.51 4.02 -2.47
C PHE A 70 5.11 5.48 -2.65
N CYS A 71 3.86 5.67 -3.02
CA CYS A 71 3.25 7.00 -3.15
C CYS A 71 1.88 7.03 -2.50
N THR A 72 1.46 8.22 -2.10
CA THR A 72 0.09 8.46 -1.67
C THR A 72 -0.65 9.17 -2.79
N ILE A 73 -1.78 8.61 -3.21
CA ILE A 73 -2.68 9.22 -4.18
C ILE A 73 -3.88 9.76 -3.43
N VAL A 74 -4.12 11.06 -3.55
CA VAL A 74 -5.29 11.73 -2.96
C VAL A 74 -6.39 11.75 -4.01
N LEU A 75 -7.56 11.22 -3.65
CA LEU A 75 -8.70 11.08 -4.53
C LEU A 75 -9.81 12.07 -4.16
N ASP A 76 -10.65 12.38 -5.13
CA ASP A 76 -11.84 13.19 -4.88
C ASP A 76 -12.78 12.44 -3.93
N GLY A 77 -12.92 12.96 -2.72
CA GLY A 77 -13.71 12.34 -1.65
C GLY A 77 -15.20 12.23 -1.95
N ASN A 78 -15.71 12.99 -2.91
CA ASN A 78 -17.11 12.88 -3.34
C ASN A 78 -17.36 11.68 -4.24
N SER A 79 -16.30 11.15 -4.86
CA SER A 79 -16.42 10.06 -5.83
C SER A 79 -15.92 8.72 -5.29
N PHE A 80 -15.21 8.72 -4.18
CA PHE A 80 -14.61 7.52 -3.61
C PHE A 80 -14.86 7.44 -2.11
N ARG A 81 -14.95 6.21 -1.60
CA ARG A 81 -15.08 5.95 -0.16
C ARG A 81 -13.87 6.43 0.64
N ARG A 82 -12.69 6.38 0.03
CA ARG A 82 -11.43 6.79 0.66
C ARG A 82 -10.91 8.03 -0.03
N SER A 83 -10.46 8.98 0.75
CA SER A 83 -9.85 10.19 0.21
C SER A 83 -8.41 10.00 -0.23
N GLU A 84 -7.73 8.96 0.26
CA GLU A 84 -6.36 8.67 -0.15
C GLU A 84 -6.06 7.18 -0.10
N ILE A 85 -5.13 6.75 -0.97
CA ILE A 85 -4.64 5.39 -1.02
C ILE A 85 -3.12 5.40 -1.12
N THR A 86 -2.49 4.36 -0.58
CA THR A 86 -1.06 4.12 -0.73
C THR A 86 -0.85 3.13 -1.87
N VAL A 87 0.03 3.45 -2.79
CA VAL A 87 0.30 2.61 -3.95
C VAL A 87 1.78 2.32 -4.11
N VAL A 88 2.08 1.20 -4.76
CA VAL A 88 3.44 0.83 -5.12
C VAL A 88 3.84 1.58 -6.38
N GLY A 89 5.00 2.23 -6.34
CA GLY A 89 5.57 2.92 -7.48
C GLY A 89 6.28 4.19 -7.07
N SER A 90 7.18 4.68 -7.92
CA SER A 90 7.90 5.91 -7.64
C SER A 90 7.06 7.14 -7.97
N TYR A 91 7.26 8.18 -7.21
CA TYR A 91 6.62 9.47 -7.44
C TYR A 91 6.88 9.99 -8.85
N ASP A 92 8.13 9.89 -9.31
CA ASP A 92 8.52 10.39 -10.63
C ASP A 92 7.78 9.65 -11.75
N LYS A 93 7.64 8.33 -11.64
CA LYS A 93 6.89 7.54 -12.61
C LYS A 93 5.41 7.92 -12.66
N PHE A 94 4.80 8.15 -11.51
CA PHE A 94 3.40 8.57 -11.45
C PHE A 94 3.22 9.96 -12.05
N CYS A 95 4.11 10.89 -11.74
CA CYS A 95 4.07 12.22 -12.34
C CYS A 95 4.15 12.13 -13.87
N GLN A 96 5.05 11.30 -14.39
CA GLN A 96 5.20 11.10 -15.82
C GLN A 96 3.94 10.50 -16.45
N ARG A 97 3.39 9.45 -15.85
CA ARG A 97 2.18 8.79 -16.34
C ARG A 97 0.98 9.73 -16.38
N LEU A 98 0.86 10.63 -15.40
CA LEU A 98 -0.25 11.57 -15.32
C LEU A 98 -0.09 12.76 -16.28
N GLN A 99 1.14 13.12 -16.60
CA GLN A 99 1.44 14.25 -17.49
C GLN A 99 1.43 13.85 -18.97
N ASP A 100 1.79 12.61 -19.30
CA ASP A 100 1.97 12.15 -20.68
C ASP A 100 0.66 11.90 -21.42
N GLU A 101 -0.48 11.97 -20.76
CA GLU A 101 -1.76 11.74 -21.40
C GLU A 101 -2.51 13.05 -21.62
N PRO A 102 -3.08 13.21 -22.84
CA PRO A 102 -3.91 14.35 -23.15
C PRO A 102 -5.21 14.39 -22.34
#